data_e0a7e55324333aee09aec11598ec2d1c
#
_entry.id   e0a7e55324333aee09aec11598ec2d1c
#
_cell.length_a   1.000
_cell.length_b   1.000
_cell.length_c   1.000
_cell.angle_alpha   90.00
_cell.angle_beta   90.00
_cell.angle_gamma   90.00
#
_symmetry.space_group_name_H-M   'P 1'
#
loop_
_entity.id
_entity.type
_entity.pdbx_description
1 polymer ?
#
loop_
_entity_poly.entity_id
_entity_poly.type
_entity_poly.pdbx_seq_one_letter_code
_entity_poly.pdbx_strand_id
1 'polypeptide(L)'
;MVVLAGPSAVGKSTVVARVRAALPDLFFSVSATTRAPRPGEVDGRDYRFVDPAEFDRMIEAGELLEWAEIHRGLHRSGTPAEPVRRALAAGDPVLLEVDLQGARAVRAAAPEARLVFLAPPSWEDLVTRLTGRGTEPPDVVARRLDTAREELAAQGEFDTVVVNDDVERASAQLVSLLVDGDPVDPAVPGDGRP
;
A
#
# COMPACT_ATOMS: atom_id res chain seq x y z
N MET A 1 -5.53 8.01 9.42
CA MET A 1 -4.60 7.02 8.81
C MET A 1 -5.27 6.39 7.60
N VAL A 2 -4.54 6.34 6.48
CA VAL A 2 -4.96 5.68 5.25
C VAL A 2 -4.05 4.46 5.01
N VAL A 3 -4.66 3.34 4.61
CA VAL A 3 -3.98 2.09 4.28
C VAL A 3 -4.23 1.79 2.81
N LEU A 4 -3.18 1.87 2.00
CA LEU A 4 -3.23 1.65 0.56
C LEU A 4 -2.86 0.21 0.25
N ALA A 5 -3.75 -0.51 -0.41
CA ALA A 5 -3.46 -1.81 -0.99
C ALA A 5 -3.93 -1.87 -2.44
N GLY A 6 -3.68 -2.97 -3.10
CA GLY A 6 -4.05 -3.19 -4.50
C GLY A 6 -3.08 -4.14 -5.19
N PRO A 7 -3.41 -4.63 -6.38
CA PRO A 7 -2.67 -5.69 -7.03
C PRO A 7 -1.24 -5.28 -7.40
N SER A 8 -0.40 -6.30 -7.58
CA SER A 8 0.95 -6.08 -8.11
C SER A 8 0.87 -5.39 -9.47
N ALA A 9 1.81 -4.48 -9.73
CA ALA A 9 1.89 -3.66 -10.96
C ALA A 9 0.74 -2.66 -11.19
N VAL A 10 -0.17 -2.45 -10.24
CA VAL A 10 -1.22 -1.42 -10.35
C VAL A 10 -0.67 0.01 -10.33
N GLY A 11 0.58 0.20 -9.85
CA GLY A 11 1.24 1.51 -9.80
C GLY A 11 1.28 2.16 -8.40
N LYS A 12 1.11 1.39 -7.32
CA LYS A 12 1.16 1.90 -5.94
C LYS A 12 2.36 2.80 -5.68
N SER A 13 3.57 2.33 -5.96
CA SER A 13 4.79 3.09 -5.67
C SER A 13 4.87 4.42 -6.42
N THR A 14 4.31 4.49 -7.64
CA THR A 14 4.25 5.75 -8.42
C THR A 14 3.28 6.73 -7.78
N VAL A 15 2.09 6.27 -7.41
CA VAL A 15 1.07 7.09 -6.72
C VAL A 15 1.61 7.55 -5.36
N VAL A 16 2.20 6.66 -4.56
CA VAL A 16 2.81 7.01 -3.27
C VAL A 16 3.90 8.07 -3.42
N ALA A 17 4.77 7.95 -4.44
CA ALA A 17 5.80 8.96 -4.69
C ALA A 17 5.20 10.36 -4.96
N ARG A 18 4.09 10.43 -5.70
CA ARG A 18 3.35 11.68 -5.97
C ARG A 18 2.71 12.24 -4.71
N VAL A 19 2.05 11.38 -3.93
CA VAL A 19 1.43 11.78 -2.65
C VAL A 19 2.47 12.34 -1.69
N ARG A 20 3.63 11.68 -1.55
CA ARG A 20 4.74 12.17 -0.71
C ARG A 20 5.31 13.50 -1.18
N ALA A 21 5.32 13.75 -2.50
CA ALA A 21 5.75 15.04 -3.04
C ALA A 21 4.72 16.15 -2.78
N ALA A 22 3.43 15.81 -2.76
CA ALA A 22 2.34 16.77 -2.52
C ALA A 22 2.11 17.08 -1.03
N LEU A 23 2.46 16.16 -0.13
CA LEU A 23 2.28 16.29 1.32
C LEU A 23 3.63 16.14 2.04
N PRO A 24 4.39 17.23 2.25
CA PRO A 24 5.69 17.19 2.95
C PRO A 24 5.62 16.63 4.37
N ASP A 25 4.50 16.85 5.07
CA ASP A 25 4.28 16.41 6.45
C ASP A 25 3.69 14.99 6.53
N LEU A 26 3.57 14.28 5.38
CA LEU A 26 3.08 12.92 5.36
C LEU A 26 4.06 11.97 6.05
N PHE A 27 3.58 11.29 7.08
CA PHE A 27 4.27 10.11 7.60
C PHE A 27 3.95 8.91 6.69
N PHE A 28 4.94 8.48 5.90
CA PHE A 28 4.88 7.23 5.15
C PHE A 28 5.57 6.12 5.94
N SER A 29 4.82 5.08 6.30
CA SER A 29 5.36 3.97 7.09
C SER A 29 6.29 3.09 6.26
N VAL A 30 7.51 2.90 6.75
CA VAL A 30 8.50 1.97 6.17
C VAL A 30 8.32 0.61 6.85
N SER A 31 7.83 -0.37 6.09
CA SER A 31 7.58 -1.73 6.57
C SER A 31 8.89 -2.46 6.86
N ALA A 32 8.90 -3.27 7.92
CA ALA A 32 9.94 -4.28 8.14
C ALA A 32 9.69 -5.50 7.26
N THR A 33 10.74 -6.14 6.76
CA THR A 33 10.61 -7.35 5.94
C THR A 33 11.79 -8.30 6.10
N THR A 34 11.52 -9.60 6.02
CA THR A 34 12.56 -10.64 6.02
C THR A 34 13.08 -10.96 4.61
N ARG A 35 12.55 -10.31 3.59
CA ARG A 35 13.02 -10.42 2.21
C ARG A 35 14.36 -9.70 2.05
N ALA A 36 15.26 -10.29 1.29
CA ALA A 36 16.49 -9.61 0.88
C ALA A 36 16.17 -8.35 0.04
N PRO A 37 16.98 -7.28 0.16
CA PRO A 37 16.81 -6.08 -0.65
C PRO A 37 16.97 -6.39 -2.15
N ARG A 38 16.18 -5.74 -2.99
CA ARG A 38 16.34 -5.76 -4.44
C ARG A 38 17.36 -4.71 -4.87
N PRO A 39 17.94 -4.83 -6.08
CA PRO A 39 18.82 -3.79 -6.62
C PRO A 39 18.16 -2.41 -6.58
N GLY A 40 18.83 -1.44 -5.92
CA GLY A 40 18.37 -0.06 -5.80
C GLY A 40 17.50 0.22 -4.56
N GLU A 41 17.05 -0.79 -3.83
CA GLU A 41 16.37 -0.60 -2.53
C GLU A 41 17.39 -0.24 -1.44
N VAL A 42 17.00 0.68 -0.57
CA VAL A 42 17.82 1.20 0.54
C VAL A 42 17.13 0.91 1.86
N ASP A 43 17.88 0.32 2.79
CA ASP A 43 17.40 0.05 4.14
C ASP A 43 16.98 1.34 4.86
N GLY A 44 15.87 1.26 5.58
CA GLY A 44 15.29 2.41 6.29
C GLY A 44 14.56 3.42 5.41
N ARG A 45 14.67 3.33 4.07
CA ARG A 45 13.95 4.19 3.12
C ARG A 45 12.81 3.46 2.41
N ASP A 46 13.13 2.30 1.82
CA ASP A 46 12.17 1.51 1.06
C ASP A 46 11.54 0.41 1.92
N TYR A 47 12.37 -0.25 2.71
CA TYR A 47 12.02 -1.22 3.75
C TYR A 47 13.05 -1.16 4.88
N ARG A 48 12.66 -1.63 6.07
CA ARG A 48 13.58 -2.06 7.11
C ARG A 48 13.85 -3.56 6.90
N PHE A 49 15.01 -3.88 6.35
CA PHE A 49 15.38 -5.28 6.11
C PHE A 49 15.92 -5.89 7.40
N VAL A 50 15.25 -6.92 7.89
CA VAL A 50 15.60 -7.62 9.13
C VAL A 50 15.74 -9.12 8.85
N ASP A 51 16.52 -9.81 9.67
CA ASP A 51 16.56 -11.27 9.60
C ASP A 51 15.32 -11.91 10.26
N PRO A 52 15.06 -13.21 10.01
CA PRO A 52 13.89 -13.88 10.59
C PRO A 52 13.84 -13.84 12.12
N ALA A 53 14.99 -13.91 12.81
CA ALA A 53 15.05 -13.92 14.28
C ALA A 53 14.68 -12.55 14.85
N GLU A 54 15.17 -11.47 14.24
CA GLU A 54 14.76 -10.10 14.62
C GLU A 54 13.28 -9.87 14.35
N PHE A 55 12.72 -10.38 13.25
CA PHE A 55 11.30 -10.28 12.96
C PHE A 55 10.45 -11.03 14.00
N ASP A 56 10.88 -12.24 14.41
CA ASP A 56 10.24 -13.00 15.50
C ASP A 56 10.26 -12.21 16.82
N ARG A 57 11.41 -11.62 17.17
CA ARG A 57 11.52 -10.75 18.33
C ARG A 57 10.55 -9.57 18.27
N MET A 58 10.40 -8.94 17.10
CA MET A 58 9.46 -7.82 16.92
C MET A 58 8.01 -8.25 17.14
N ILE A 59 7.64 -9.45 16.67
CA ILE A 59 6.31 -10.03 16.91
C ILE A 59 6.10 -10.26 18.41
N GLU A 60 7.01 -10.97 19.07
CA GLU A 60 6.93 -11.30 20.50
C GLU A 60 6.87 -10.07 21.40
N ALA A 61 7.59 -9.01 21.02
CA ALA A 61 7.60 -7.74 21.73
C ALA A 61 6.37 -6.84 21.42
N GLY A 62 5.48 -7.23 20.51
CA GLY A 62 4.34 -6.41 20.09
C GLY A 62 4.73 -5.11 19.41
N GLU A 63 5.88 -5.08 18.75
CA GLU A 63 6.42 -3.90 18.07
C GLU A 63 5.78 -3.65 16.69
N LEU A 64 5.02 -4.60 16.17
CA LEU A 64 4.33 -4.48 14.87
C LEU A 64 2.86 -4.12 15.08
N LEU A 65 2.36 -3.18 14.28
CA LEU A 65 0.93 -2.85 14.19
C LEU A 65 0.16 -4.00 13.54
N GLU A 66 0.74 -4.55 12.51
CA GLU A 66 0.30 -5.74 11.78
C GLU A 66 1.51 -6.45 11.16
N TRP A 67 1.35 -7.70 10.82
CA TRP A 67 2.29 -8.43 9.99
C TRP A 67 1.59 -9.55 9.21
N ALA A 68 2.19 -9.95 8.10
CA ALA A 68 1.69 -11.03 7.25
C ALA A 68 2.82 -11.85 6.63
N GLU A 69 2.50 -13.11 6.32
CA GLU A 69 3.33 -13.94 5.45
C GLU A 69 3.02 -13.64 3.99
N ILE A 70 4.02 -13.26 3.25
CA ILE A 70 3.91 -12.87 1.85
C ILE A 70 4.27 -14.07 0.95
N HIS A 71 3.52 -14.24 -0.14
CA HIS A 71 3.75 -15.30 -1.12
C HIS A 71 3.86 -16.70 -0.50
N ARG A 72 2.88 -17.09 0.33
CA ARG A 72 2.80 -18.41 0.97
C ARG A 72 4.00 -18.73 1.87
N GLY A 73 4.42 -17.77 2.68
CA GLY A 73 5.49 -17.93 3.66
C GLY A 73 6.91 -17.76 3.12
N LEU A 74 7.07 -17.26 1.87
CA LEU A 74 8.40 -17.02 1.30
C LEU A 74 9.17 -15.96 2.10
N HIS A 75 8.50 -14.95 2.60
CA HIS A 75 9.03 -13.94 3.51
C HIS A 75 7.88 -13.31 4.31
N ARG A 76 8.24 -12.54 5.32
CA ARG A 76 7.29 -11.80 6.16
C ARG A 76 7.45 -10.30 5.93
N SER A 77 6.36 -9.56 6.11
CA SER A 77 6.36 -8.12 6.14
C SER A 77 5.43 -7.63 7.24
N GLY A 78 5.75 -6.49 7.84
CA GLY A 78 4.93 -5.93 8.90
C GLY A 78 5.23 -4.45 9.11
N THR A 79 4.28 -3.74 9.68
CA THR A 79 4.34 -2.31 9.94
C THR A 79 4.82 -2.04 11.37
N PRO A 80 5.96 -1.37 11.59
CA PRO A 80 6.38 -0.96 12.93
C PRO A 80 5.34 -0.03 13.58
N ALA A 81 4.84 -0.40 14.76
CA ALA A 81 3.71 0.27 15.41
C ALA A 81 4.07 1.64 16.00
N GLU A 82 5.22 1.74 16.65
CA GLU A 82 5.60 2.94 17.41
C GLU A 82 5.74 4.19 16.52
N PRO A 83 6.39 4.15 15.34
CA PRO A 83 6.45 5.31 14.46
C PRO A 83 5.06 5.76 13.98
N VAL A 84 4.16 4.80 13.67
CA VAL A 84 2.78 5.09 13.26
C VAL A 84 2.01 5.78 14.39
N ARG A 85 2.07 5.23 15.60
CA ARG A 85 1.39 5.81 16.77
C ARG A 85 1.87 7.22 17.07
N ARG A 86 3.18 7.46 16.96
CA ARG A 86 3.77 8.78 17.17
C ARG A 86 3.30 9.81 16.17
N ALA A 87 3.27 9.46 14.88
CA ALA A 87 2.76 10.34 13.82
C ALA A 87 1.28 10.66 14.02
N LEU A 88 0.46 9.65 14.34
CA LEU A 88 -0.96 9.86 14.66
C LEU A 88 -1.17 10.76 15.87
N ALA A 89 -0.37 10.60 16.93
CA ALA A 89 -0.43 11.45 18.12
C ALA A 89 0.00 12.90 17.85
N ALA A 90 0.88 13.10 16.86
CA ALA A 90 1.27 14.43 16.38
C ALA A 90 0.19 15.10 15.49
N GLY A 91 -0.79 14.33 15.04
CA GLY A 91 -1.81 14.80 14.08
C GLY A 91 -1.37 14.75 12.63
N ASP A 92 -0.24 14.09 12.35
CA ASP A 92 0.28 13.98 10.99
C ASP A 92 -0.63 13.07 10.13
N PRO A 93 -0.78 13.35 8.83
CA PRO A 93 -1.37 12.41 7.90
C PRO A 93 -0.49 11.15 7.79
N VAL A 94 -1.09 9.97 7.94
CA VAL A 94 -0.37 8.69 7.94
C VAL A 94 -0.80 7.83 6.77
N LEU A 95 0.16 7.36 5.97
CA LEU A 95 -0.04 6.42 4.86
C LEU A 95 0.76 5.14 5.09
N LEU A 96 0.07 4.01 5.06
CA LEU A 96 0.65 2.67 5.00
C LEU A 96 0.47 2.12 3.58
N GLU A 97 1.51 1.46 3.03
CA GLU A 97 1.40 0.64 1.82
C GLU A 97 1.60 -0.83 2.20
N VAL A 98 0.55 -1.64 2.02
CA VAL A 98 0.53 -3.05 2.40
C VAL A 98 -0.04 -3.92 1.26
N ASP A 99 0.05 -5.23 1.39
CA ASP A 99 -0.69 -6.18 0.56
C ASP A 99 -2.10 -6.44 1.13
N LEU A 100 -2.86 -7.33 0.49
CA LEU A 100 -4.21 -7.68 0.93
C LEU A 100 -4.25 -8.26 2.35
N GLN A 101 -3.29 -9.11 2.70
CA GLN A 101 -3.24 -9.74 4.03
C GLN A 101 -2.90 -8.69 5.09
N GLY A 102 -1.93 -7.81 4.79
CA GLY A 102 -1.61 -6.68 5.66
C GLY A 102 -2.80 -5.74 5.86
N ALA A 103 -3.57 -5.43 4.80
CA ALA A 103 -4.77 -4.61 4.91
C ALA A 103 -5.83 -5.23 5.84
N ARG A 104 -6.06 -6.53 5.73
CA ARG A 104 -6.95 -7.27 6.64
C ARG A 104 -6.45 -7.26 8.08
N ALA A 105 -5.14 -7.42 8.27
CA ALA A 105 -4.53 -7.37 9.59
C ALA A 105 -4.62 -5.95 10.21
N VAL A 106 -4.40 -4.89 9.42
CA VAL A 106 -4.62 -3.51 9.88
C VAL A 106 -6.09 -3.28 10.23
N ARG A 107 -7.05 -3.76 9.43
CA ARG A 107 -8.49 -3.65 9.75
C ARG A 107 -8.81 -4.23 11.12
N ALA A 108 -8.19 -5.35 11.48
CA ALA A 108 -8.38 -5.99 12.78
C ALA A 108 -7.70 -5.22 13.94
N ALA A 109 -6.50 -4.66 13.69
CA ALA A 109 -5.69 -3.98 14.71
C ALA A 109 -6.07 -2.51 14.92
N ALA A 110 -6.54 -1.83 13.86
CA ALA A 110 -6.91 -0.42 13.84
C ALA A 110 -8.16 -0.21 12.97
N PRO A 111 -9.37 -0.57 13.48
CA PRO A 111 -10.62 -0.53 12.71
C PRO A 111 -11.02 0.88 12.25
N GLU A 112 -10.48 1.92 12.87
CA GLU A 112 -10.65 3.32 12.47
C GLU A 112 -9.80 3.73 11.24
N ALA A 113 -8.87 2.88 10.80
CA ALA A 113 -8.07 3.13 9.61
C ALA A 113 -8.94 3.05 8.36
N ARG A 114 -8.76 4.00 7.45
CA ARG A 114 -9.42 3.96 6.15
C ARG A 114 -8.62 3.09 5.18
N LEU A 115 -9.22 1.99 4.74
CA LEU A 115 -8.63 1.10 3.74
C LEU A 115 -8.99 1.58 2.34
N VAL A 116 -7.97 1.84 1.53
CA VAL A 116 -8.10 2.31 0.15
C VAL A 116 -7.53 1.26 -0.79
N PHE A 117 -8.35 0.82 -1.74
CA PHE A 117 -7.93 -0.09 -2.79
C PHE A 117 -7.54 0.69 -4.04
N LEU A 118 -6.30 0.55 -4.49
CA LEU A 118 -5.87 1.08 -5.78
C LEU A 118 -6.19 0.05 -6.86
N ALA A 119 -7.14 0.36 -7.71
CA ALA A 119 -7.58 -0.50 -8.80
C ALA A 119 -6.92 -0.11 -10.13
N PRO A 120 -6.63 -1.06 -11.03
CA PRO A 120 -6.32 -0.73 -12.42
C PRO A 120 -7.58 -0.26 -13.16
N PRO A 121 -7.46 0.47 -14.29
CA PRO A 121 -8.62 0.87 -15.09
C PRO A 121 -9.34 -0.33 -15.73
N SER A 122 -8.59 -1.38 -16.06
CA SER A 122 -9.12 -2.64 -16.57
C SER A 122 -8.23 -3.83 -16.20
N TRP A 123 -8.78 -5.05 -16.35
CA TRP A 123 -7.98 -6.28 -16.22
C TRP A 123 -6.88 -6.34 -17.29
N GLU A 124 -7.19 -5.95 -18.51
CA GLU A 124 -6.29 -5.95 -19.67
C GLU A 124 -5.09 -5.03 -19.45
N ASP A 125 -5.31 -3.84 -18.86
CA ASP A 125 -4.24 -2.92 -18.49
C ASP A 125 -3.32 -3.53 -17.42
N LEU A 126 -3.91 -4.18 -16.42
CA LEU A 126 -3.13 -4.84 -15.37
C LEU A 126 -2.28 -5.99 -15.95
N VAL A 127 -2.86 -6.82 -16.80
CA VAL A 127 -2.14 -7.89 -17.51
C VAL A 127 -0.98 -7.31 -18.31
N THR A 128 -1.21 -6.25 -19.06
CA THR A 128 -0.18 -5.57 -19.86
C THR A 128 0.97 -5.07 -18.96
N ARG A 129 0.65 -4.43 -17.84
CA ARG A 129 1.65 -3.94 -16.88
C ARG A 129 2.42 -5.08 -16.18
N LEU A 130 1.76 -6.19 -15.89
CA LEU A 130 2.37 -7.37 -15.27
C LEU A 130 3.31 -8.12 -16.22
N THR A 131 2.93 -8.22 -17.50
CA THR A 131 3.67 -8.99 -18.52
C THR A 131 4.68 -8.15 -19.29
N GLY A 132 4.54 -6.83 -19.27
CA GLY A 132 5.27 -5.87 -20.13
C GLY A 132 6.79 -5.83 -19.94
N ARG A 133 7.35 -6.48 -18.92
CA ARG A 133 8.80 -6.63 -18.75
C ARG A 133 9.39 -7.81 -19.51
N GLY A 134 8.57 -8.76 -19.98
CA GLY A 134 8.95 -9.84 -20.90
C GLY A 134 10.06 -10.81 -20.44
N THR A 135 10.55 -10.67 -19.20
CA THR A 135 11.73 -11.38 -18.69
C THR A 135 11.39 -12.52 -17.72
N GLU A 136 10.12 -12.65 -17.34
CA GLU A 136 9.71 -13.66 -16.34
C GLU A 136 9.26 -14.97 -17.03
N PRO A 137 9.54 -16.14 -16.41
CA PRO A 137 9.02 -17.42 -16.87
C PRO A 137 7.48 -17.45 -16.88
N PRO A 138 6.85 -18.17 -17.84
CA PRO A 138 5.40 -18.22 -17.97
C PRO A 138 4.65 -18.67 -16.71
N ASP A 139 5.22 -19.59 -15.93
CA ASP A 139 4.64 -20.09 -14.68
C ASP A 139 4.67 -19.02 -13.56
N VAL A 140 5.67 -18.13 -13.57
CA VAL A 140 5.75 -16.98 -12.65
C VAL A 140 4.68 -15.96 -13.02
N VAL A 141 4.54 -15.66 -14.32
CA VAL A 141 3.49 -14.75 -14.82
C VAL A 141 2.10 -15.28 -14.46
N ALA A 142 1.84 -16.58 -14.70
CA ALA A 142 0.55 -17.19 -14.37
C ALA A 142 0.20 -17.04 -12.88
N ARG A 143 1.14 -17.35 -11.98
CA ARG A 143 0.94 -17.18 -10.52
C ARG A 143 0.66 -15.73 -10.13
N ARG A 144 1.35 -14.76 -10.74
CA ARG A 144 1.12 -13.33 -10.48
C ARG A 144 -0.27 -12.88 -10.94
N LEU A 145 -0.74 -13.39 -12.08
CA LEU A 145 -2.08 -13.12 -12.58
C LEU A 145 -3.15 -13.73 -11.67
N ASP A 146 -2.94 -14.93 -11.16
CA ASP A 146 -3.89 -15.56 -10.23
C ASP A 146 -3.96 -14.78 -8.91
N THR A 147 -2.81 -14.38 -8.33
CA THR A 147 -2.77 -13.51 -7.15
C THR A 147 -3.48 -12.18 -7.42
N ALA A 148 -3.27 -11.57 -8.59
CA ALA A 148 -3.93 -10.31 -8.93
C ALA A 148 -5.46 -10.45 -9.05
N ARG A 149 -5.97 -11.60 -9.51
CA ARG A 149 -7.42 -11.88 -9.51
C ARG A 149 -7.99 -12.00 -8.10
N GLU A 150 -7.26 -12.69 -7.21
CA GLU A 150 -7.64 -12.80 -5.80
C GLU A 150 -7.68 -11.41 -5.14
N GLU A 151 -6.66 -10.58 -5.38
CA GLU A 151 -6.60 -9.22 -4.85
C GLU A 151 -7.73 -8.33 -5.40
N LEU A 152 -8.04 -8.40 -6.69
CA LEU A 152 -9.16 -7.66 -7.29
C LEU A 152 -10.52 -8.12 -6.75
N ALA A 153 -10.70 -9.42 -6.52
CA ALA A 153 -11.95 -9.95 -5.97
C ALA A 153 -12.20 -9.44 -4.53
N ALA A 154 -11.14 -9.10 -3.79
CA ALA A 154 -11.22 -8.54 -2.44
C ALA A 154 -11.49 -7.03 -2.38
N GLN A 155 -11.64 -6.34 -3.54
CA GLN A 155 -11.88 -4.90 -3.60
C GLN A 155 -13.05 -4.44 -2.73
N GLY A 156 -14.11 -5.25 -2.61
CA GLY A 156 -15.28 -4.94 -1.78
C GLY A 156 -15.03 -4.97 -0.26
N GLU A 157 -13.85 -5.38 0.20
CA GLU A 157 -13.45 -5.34 1.61
C GLU A 157 -12.92 -3.94 2.04
N PHE A 158 -12.72 -3.02 1.07
CA PHE A 158 -12.13 -1.71 1.29
C PHE A 158 -13.19 -0.62 1.38
N ASP A 159 -12.89 0.45 2.12
CA ASP A 159 -13.81 1.58 2.33
C ASP A 159 -13.90 2.46 1.09
N THR A 160 -12.83 2.54 0.30
CA THR A 160 -12.74 3.38 -0.90
C THR A 160 -11.93 2.67 -1.97
N VAL A 161 -12.38 2.82 -3.23
CA VAL A 161 -11.64 2.36 -4.40
C VAL A 161 -11.18 3.59 -5.20
N VAL A 162 -9.88 3.65 -5.47
CA VAL A 162 -9.26 4.67 -6.34
C VAL A 162 -8.78 3.97 -7.60
N VAL A 163 -9.26 4.40 -8.76
CA VAL A 163 -8.86 3.83 -10.05
C VAL A 163 -7.62 4.56 -10.57
N ASN A 164 -6.54 3.83 -10.82
CA ASN A 164 -5.29 4.36 -11.36
C ASN A 164 -5.25 4.28 -12.89
N ASP A 165 -6.14 5.02 -13.52
CA ASP A 165 -6.16 5.29 -14.95
C ASP A 165 -5.30 6.51 -15.31
N ASP A 166 -5.20 7.47 -14.39
CA ASP A 166 -4.31 8.62 -14.42
C ASP A 166 -3.65 8.79 -13.05
N VAL A 167 -2.31 8.85 -13.03
CA VAL A 167 -1.54 8.87 -11.78
C VAL A 167 -1.74 10.17 -10.99
N GLU A 168 -1.90 11.29 -11.66
CA GLU A 168 -2.09 12.59 -11.00
C GLU A 168 -3.47 12.64 -10.34
N ARG A 169 -4.52 12.15 -11.03
CA ARG A 169 -5.87 12.05 -10.48
C ARG A 169 -5.93 11.08 -9.30
N ALA A 170 -5.38 9.89 -9.43
CA ALA A 170 -5.33 8.90 -8.36
C ALA A 170 -4.58 9.44 -7.13
N SER A 171 -3.47 10.14 -7.35
CA SER A 171 -2.70 10.76 -6.27
C SER A 171 -3.46 11.88 -5.58
N ALA A 172 -4.16 12.74 -6.33
CA ALA A 172 -4.98 13.82 -5.77
C ALA A 172 -6.13 13.28 -4.91
N GLN A 173 -6.80 12.20 -5.36
CA GLN A 173 -7.83 11.53 -4.55
C GLN A 173 -7.25 10.98 -3.24
N LEU A 174 -6.07 10.36 -3.28
CA LEU A 174 -5.43 9.83 -2.09
C LEU A 174 -4.99 10.94 -1.12
N VAL A 175 -4.52 12.09 -1.64
CA VAL A 175 -4.21 13.29 -0.84
C VAL A 175 -5.46 13.79 -0.11
N SER A 176 -6.59 13.90 -0.82
CA SER A 176 -7.84 14.34 -0.20
C SER A 176 -8.30 13.38 0.92
N LEU A 177 -8.21 12.06 0.70
CA LEU A 177 -8.52 11.07 1.73
C LEU A 177 -7.62 11.18 2.98
N LEU A 178 -6.37 11.60 2.80
CA LEU A 178 -5.40 11.78 3.88
C LEU A 178 -5.65 13.06 4.69
N VAL A 179 -6.13 14.14 4.05
CA VAL A 179 -6.29 15.47 4.66
C VAL A 179 -7.72 15.71 5.11
N ASP A 180 -8.70 15.49 4.23
CA ASP A 180 -10.09 15.89 4.44
C ASP A 180 -10.96 14.75 5.02
N GLY A 181 -10.47 13.53 4.94
CA GLY A 181 -11.21 12.35 5.36
C GLY A 181 -12.32 11.91 4.40
N ASP A 182 -12.66 12.67 3.37
CA ASP A 182 -13.68 12.33 2.37
C ASP A 182 -13.09 12.21 0.95
N PRO A 183 -13.56 11.27 0.12
CA PRO A 183 -13.16 11.22 -1.27
C PRO A 183 -13.70 12.43 -2.02
N VAL A 184 -12.85 13.15 -2.74
CA VAL A 184 -13.31 14.14 -3.73
C VAL A 184 -14.02 13.37 -4.85
N ASP A 185 -15.30 13.67 -5.06
CA ASP A 185 -16.04 13.17 -6.22
C ASP A 185 -15.40 13.75 -7.49
N PRO A 186 -14.82 12.93 -8.38
CA PRO A 186 -14.15 13.41 -9.59
C PRO A 186 -15.10 14.06 -10.59
N ALA A 187 -16.43 14.01 -10.35
CA ALA A 187 -17.45 14.59 -11.21
C ALA A 187 -17.81 16.06 -10.85
N VAL A 188 -17.27 16.61 -9.75
CA VAL A 188 -17.55 18.01 -9.39
C VAL A 188 -16.38 18.88 -9.86
N PRO A 189 -16.53 19.69 -10.94
CA PRO A 189 -15.54 20.71 -11.30
C PRO A 189 -15.48 21.70 -10.15
N GLY A 190 -14.26 21.98 -9.69
CA GLY A 190 -13.98 22.84 -8.55
C GLY A 190 -14.83 24.10 -8.53
N ASP A 191 -15.61 24.23 -7.48
CA ASP A 191 -16.43 25.41 -7.21
C ASP A 191 -15.47 26.59 -6.94
N GLY A 192 -15.25 27.38 -7.99
CA GLY A 192 -14.46 28.61 -7.91
C GLY A 192 -15.12 29.56 -6.93
N ARG A 193 -14.68 29.52 -5.68
CA ARG A 193 -15.02 30.59 -4.73
C ARG A 193 -14.08 31.77 -4.96
N PRO A 194 -14.63 32.97 -5.04
CA PRO A 194 -13.91 34.22 -5.32
C PRO A 194 -12.93 34.61 -4.20
#